data_f5921548e7b1bd6d0a9c6fb113a211a4
#
_entry.id   f5921548e7b1bd6d0a9c6fb113a211a4
#
_cell.length_a   1.000
_cell.length_b   1.000
_cell.length_c   1.000
_cell.angle_alpha   90.00
_cell.angle_beta   90.00
_cell.angle_gamma   90.00
#
_symmetry.space_group_name_H-M   'P 1'
#
loop_
_entity.id
_entity.type
_entity.pdbx_description
1 polymer ?
#
loop_
_entity_poly.entity_id
_entity_poly.type
_entity_poly.pdbx_seq_one_letter_code
_entity_poly.pdbx_strand_id
1 'polypeptide(L)'
;MENFLSEHGEIILYGLIGIMVVVITCGLCKNKWNQITPEYKNEKNQSNEKFLKESKDKYPVIEGQEVIYLEYLSKEFDYSKYIKAKDYTGKDISNKIKVYGNIDFEKKGIYKLKCVVKSDNGLTCTKYINVIVE
;
A
#
# COMPACT_ATOMS: atom_id res chain seq x y z
N MET A 1 -20.36 -45.97 -44.85
CA MET A 1 -20.69 -44.99 -43.79
C MET A 1 -21.83 -45.46 -42.90
N GLU A 2 -22.70 -46.29 -43.34
CA GLU A 2 -23.85 -46.79 -42.53
C GLU A 2 -23.44 -47.70 -41.37
N ASN A 3 -22.37 -48.51 -41.48
CA ASN A 3 -21.97 -49.42 -40.43
C ASN A 3 -21.31 -48.71 -39.23
N PHE A 4 -20.68 -47.52 -39.42
CA PHE A 4 -20.07 -46.76 -38.36
C PHE A 4 -21.11 -46.11 -37.40
N LEU A 5 -22.22 -45.65 -37.95
CA LEU A 5 -23.33 -45.09 -37.18
C LEU A 5 -24.08 -46.17 -36.39
N SER A 6 -24.17 -47.41 -36.94
CA SER A 6 -24.78 -48.52 -36.24
C SER A 6 -24.01 -49.06 -35.08
N GLU A 7 -22.69 -49.03 -35.18
CA GLU A 7 -21.77 -49.64 -34.16
C GLU A 7 -21.39 -48.63 -33.06
N HIS A 8 -21.37 -47.31 -33.39
CA HIS A 8 -20.95 -46.27 -32.46
C HIS A 8 -22.03 -45.20 -32.18
N GLY A 9 -23.23 -45.38 -32.70
CA GLY A 9 -24.31 -44.40 -32.59
C GLY A 9 -24.70 -44.08 -31.12
N GLU A 10 -24.71 -45.08 -30.25
CA GLU A 10 -25.00 -44.89 -28.83
C GLU A 10 -23.92 -44.04 -28.13
N ILE A 11 -22.63 -44.27 -28.43
CA ILE A 11 -21.51 -43.49 -27.83
C ILE A 11 -21.56 -42.06 -28.29
N ILE A 12 -21.87 -41.81 -29.56
CA ILE A 12 -22.02 -40.47 -30.12
C ILE A 12 -23.22 -39.75 -29.49
N LEU A 13 -24.32 -40.46 -29.28
CA LEU A 13 -25.53 -39.92 -28.65
C LEU A 13 -25.23 -39.51 -27.18
N TYR A 14 -24.56 -40.35 -26.39
CA TYR A 14 -24.19 -40.03 -25.02
C TYR A 14 -23.18 -38.86 -24.95
N GLY A 15 -22.28 -38.76 -25.91
CA GLY A 15 -21.36 -37.61 -26.03
C GLY A 15 -22.13 -36.30 -26.29
N LEU A 16 -23.09 -36.29 -27.18
CA LEU A 16 -23.92 -35.13 -27.47
C LEU A 16 -24.78 -34.72 -26.29
N ILE A 17 -25.37 -35.67 -25.57
CA ILE A 17 -26.14 -35.40 -24.34
C ILE A 17 -25.24 -34.80 -23.27
N GLY A 18 -24.02 -35.33 -23.09
CA GLY A 18 -23.06 -34.80 -22.15
C GLY A 18 -22.68 -33.34 -22.41
N ILE A 19 -22.43 -33.01 -23.67
CA ILE A 19 -22.10 -31.62 -24.06
C ILE A 19 -23.30 -30.70 -23.80
N MET A 20 -24.52 -31.15 -24.10
CA MET A 20 -25.74 -30.37 -23.90
C MET A 20 -26.00 -30.08 -22.43
N VAL A 21 -25.77 -31.04 -21.54
CA VAL A 21 -25.86 -30.84 -20.07
C VAL A 21 -24.84 -29.83 -19.59
N VAL A 22 -23.59 -29.89 -20.05
CA VAL A 22 -22.56 -28.92 -19.68
C VAL A 22 -22.90 -27.51 -20.14
N VAL A 23 -23.41 -27.33 -21.37
CA VAL A 23 -23.81 -26.01 -21.86
C VAL A 23 -24.97 -25.43 -21.05
N ILE A 24 -25.97 -26.26 -20.68
CA ILE A 24 -27.10 -25.81 -19.87
C ILE A 24 -26.65 -25.43 -18.48
N THR A 25 -25.80 -26.23 -17.84
CA THR A 25 -25.28 -25.94 -16.48
C THR A 25 -24.42 -24.70 -16.48
N CYS A 26 -23.53 -24.51 -17.43
CA CYS A 26 -22.72 -23.29 -17.56
C CYS A 26 -23.58 -22.05 -17.87
N GLY A 27 -24.63 -22.18 -18.67
CA GLY A 27 -25.56 -21.09 -18.96
C GLY A 27 -26.34 -20.63 -17.72
N LEU A 28 -26.81 -21.58 -16.90
CA LEU A 28 -27.50 -21.28 -15.65
C LEU A 28 -26.53 -20.69 -14.59
N CYS A 29 -25.28 -21.12 -14.55
CA CYS A 29 -24.28 -20.58 -13.68
C CYS A 29 -23.92 -19.13 -14.02
N LYS A 30 -23.84 -18.75 -15.31
CA LYS A 30 -23.58 -17.35 -15.71
C LYS A 30 -24.63 -16.38 -15.15
N ASN A 31 -25.92 -16.76 -15.19
CA ASN A 31 -26.97 -15.90 -14.65
C ASN A 31 -26.94 -15.76 -13.12
N LYS A 32 -26.50 -16.78 -12.38
CA LYS A 32 -26.34 -16.70 -10.92
C LYS A 32 -25.04 -16.05 -10.51
N TRP A 33 -23.98 -16.19 -11.33
CA TRP A 33 -22.68 -15.58 -11.05
C TRP A 33 -22.76 -14.05 -11.04
N ASN A 34 -23.54 -13.46 -11.93
CA ASN A 34 -23.78 -12.01 -11.97
C ASN A 34 -24.61 -11.49 -10.78
N GLN A 35 -25.33 -12.38 -10.07
CA GLN A 35 -26.05 -12.01 -8.83
C GLN A 35 -25.20 -12.18 -7.56
N ILE A 36 -24.14 -13.00 -7.62
CA ILE A 36 -23.27 -13.30 -6.46
C ILE A 36 -22.03 -12.41 -6.44
N THR A 37 -21.57 -11.92 -7.60
CA THR A 37 -20.55 -10.89 -7.63
C THR A 37 -21.22 -9.58 -7.24
N PRO A 38 -20.95 -9.01 -6.04
CA PRO A 38 -21.40 -7.66 -5.76
C PRO A 38 -20.80 -6.77 -6.85
N GLU A 39 -21.66 -6.09 -7.59
CA GLU A 39 -21.23 -5.00 -8.45
C GLU A 39 -20.47 -4.04 -7.55
N TYR A 40 -19.14 -4.07 -7.62
CA TYR A 40 -18.30 -3.05 -7.01
C TYR A 40 -18.58 -1.76 -7.77
N LYS A 41 -19.65 -1.08 -7.40
CA LYS A 41 -19.90 0.28 -7.83
C LYS A 41 -18.72 1.10 -7.33
N ASN A 42 -17.96 1.63 -8.27
CA ASN A 42 -16.83 2.53 -8.03
C ASN A 42 -17.20 3.84 -7.32
N GLU A 43 -18.41 3.95 -6.76
CA GLU A 43 -18.83 5.11 -5.95
C GLU A 43 -18.02 5.30 -4.67
N LYS A 44 -17.40 4.20 -4.15
CA LYS A 44 -16.49 4.33 -2.99
C LYS A 44 -15.15 4.98 -3.31
N ASN A 45 -14.70 4.94 -4.56
CA ASN A 45 -13.39 5.51 -4.90
C ASN A 45 -13.42 7.04 -4.94
N GLN A 46 -14.50 7.65 -5.42
CA GLN A 46 -14.60 9.12 -5.45
C GLN A 46 -14.75 9.74 -4.06
N SER A 47 -15.52 9.09 -3.16
CA SER A 47 -15.64 9.57 -1.78
C SER A 47 -14.34 9.39 -1.01
N ASN A 48 -13.61 8.28 -1.24
CA ASN A 48 -12.33 8.03 -0.59
C ASN A 48 -11.23 8.96 -1.13
N GLU A 49 -11.21 9.25 -2.43
CA GLU A 49 -10.26 10.22 -3.01
C GLU A 49 -10.51 11.64 -2.51
N LYS A 50 -11.77 12.06 -2.39
CA LYS A 50 -12.13 13.36 -1.83
C LYS A 50 -11.74 13.44 -0.35
N PHE A 51 -12.04 12.40 0.43
CA PHE A 51 -11.65 12.32 1.84
C PHE A 51 -10.12 12.29 2.00
N LEU A 52 -9.40 11.57 1.16
CA LEU A 52 -7.94 11.54 1.17
C LEU A 52 -7.33 12.90 0.78
N LYS A 53 -7.91 13.62 -0.17
CA LYS A 53 -7.48 14.98 -0.52
C LYS A 53 -7.73 15.96 0.63
N GLU A 54 -8.94 15.97 1.20
CA GLU A 54 -9.29 16.83 2.33
C GLU A 54 -8.52 16.51 3.61
N SER A 55 -8.11 15.24 3.80
CA SER A 55 -7.31 14.84 4.96
C SER A 55 -5.82 15.10 4.77
N LYS A 56 -5.33 15.11 3.52
CA LYS A 56 -3.90 15.32 3.21
C LYS A 56 -3.39 16.65 3.76
N ASP A 57 -4.21 17.69 3.68
CA ASP A 57 -3.87 19.03 4.17
C ASP A 57 -3.90 19.14 5.70
N LYS A 58 -4.35 18.10 6.42
CA LYS A 58 -4.42 18.06 7.88
C LYS A 58 -3.29 17.29 8.55
N TYR A 59 -2.43 16.62 7.76
CA TYR A 59 -1.28 15.90 8.31
C TYR A 59 -0.15 16.87 8.64
N PRO A 60 0.59 16.59 9.72
CA PRO A 60 1.86 17.29 9.98
C PRO A 60 2.89 16.91 8.92
N VAL A 61 3.85 17.78 8.68
CA VAL A 61 4.92 17.59 7.71
C VAL A 61 6.27 17.66 8.42
N ILE A 62 7.17 16.73 8.09
CA ILE A 62 8.57 16.76 8.51
C ILE A 62 9.40 17.25 7.33
N GLU A 63 9.95 18.45 7.45
CA GLU A 63 10.85 19.09 6.50
C GLU A 63 12.30 18.84 6.89
N GLY A 64 13.22 18.85 5.92
CA GLY A 64 14.66 18.76 6.15
C GLY A 64 15.35 17.72 5.29
N GLN A 65 16.63 17.51 5.57
CA GLN A 65 17.51 16.66 4.79
C GLN A 65 17.10 15.18 4.89
N GLU A 66 17.24 14.44 3.79
CA GLU A 66 17.00 13.00 3.74
C GLU A 66 18.28 12.20 3.95
N VAL A 67 19.42 12.84 3.66
CA VAL A 67 20.75 12.27 3.86
C VAL A 67 21.58 13.27 4.67
N ILE A 68 22.20 12.79 5.72
CA ILE A 68 23.05 13.57 6.61
C ILE A 68 24.40 12.88 6.68
N TYR A 69 25.47 13.65 6.52
CA TYR A 69 26.84 13.17 6.62
C TYR A 69 27.39 13.54 7.98
N LEU A 70 28.00 12.58 8.66
CA LEU A 70 28.66 12.76 9.95
C LEU A 70 30.09 12.26 9.86
N GLU A 71 30.98 12.97 10.50
CA GLU A 71 32.37 12.55 10.63
C GLU A 71 32.50 11.33 11.56
N TYR A 72 33.37 10.42 11.18
CA TYR A 72 33.75 9.29 12.02
C TYR A 72 34.23 9.74 13.39
N LEU A 73 33.83 9.04 14.45
CA LEU A 73 34.08 9.39 15.86
C LEU A 73 33.41 10.69 16.34
N SER A 74 32.39 11.19 15.66
CA SER A 74 31.56 12.27 16.19
C SER A 74 30.94 11.86 17.53
N LYS A 75 30.93 12.79 18.49
CA LYS A 75 30.45 12.48 19.85
C LYS A 75 28.96 12.62 20.02
N GLU A 76 28.32 13.46 19.21
CA GLU A 76 26.90 13.77 19.34
C GLU A 76 26.26 14.00 17.99
N PHE A 77 25.01 13.57 17.87
CA PHE A 77 24.15 13.86 16.73
C PHE A 77 22.89 14.60 17.16
N ASP A 78 22.84 15.87 16.80
CA ASP A 78 21.67 16.70 17.05
C ASP A 78 20.81 16.81 15.79
N TYR A 79 19.77 16.00 15.74
CA TYR A 79 18.82 15.95 14.59
C TYR A 79 18.04 17.26 14.41
N SER A 80 17.90 18.09 15.45
CA SER A 80 17.11 19.33 15.41
C SER A 80 17.66 20.36 14.42
N LYS A 81 18.97 20.26 14.11
CA LYS A 81 19.66 21.11 13.13
C LYS A 81 19.30 20.76 11.68
N TYR A 82 18.86 19.52 11.44
CA TYR A 82 18.68 18.97 10.09
C TYR A 82 17.22 18.79 9.71
N ILE A 83 16.32 18.65 10.71
CA ILE A 83 14.89 18.41 10.49
C ILE A 83 14.04 19.33 11.34
N LYS A 84 12.92 19.75 10.76
CA LYS A 84 11.87 20.53 11.42
C LYS A 84 10.54 19.90 11.13
N ALA A 85 9.55 20.15 11.98
CA ALA A 85 8.20 19.68 11.75
C ALA A 85 7.20 20.83 11.93
N LYS A 86 6.20 20.85 11.05
CA LYS A 86 5.07 21.77 11.11
C LYS A 86 3.79 20.99 11.14
N ASP A 87 2.80 21.48 11.85
CA ASP A 87 1.45 20.95 11.76
C ASP A 87 0.74 21.50 10.50
N TYR A 88 -0.49 21.05 10.30
CA TYR A 88 -1.32 21.47 9.16
C TYR A 88 -1.67 22.98 9.17
N THR A 89 -1.51 23.67 10.29
CA THR A 89 -1.71 25.12 10.42
C THR A 89 -0.41 25.91 10.16
N GLY A 90 0.71 25.22 9.95
CA GLY A 90 2.03 25.83 9.80
C GLY A 90 2.75 26.10 11.13
N LYS A 91 2.15 25.75 12.26
CA LYS A 91 2.77 25.88 13.58
C LYS A 91 3.96 24.93 13.72
N ASP A 92 5.07 25.42 14.22
CA ASP A 92 6.26 24.61 14.51
C ASP A 92 5.96 23.63 15.65
N ILE A 93 6.16 22.34 15.36
CA ILE A 93 6.03 21.24 16.30
C ILE A 93 7.31 20.36 16.33
N SER A 94 8.44 20.94 15.97
CA SER A 94 9.73 20.22 15.90
C SER A 94 10.11 19.59 17.24
N ASN A 95 9.70 20.16 18.35
CA ASN A 95 9.90 19.63 19.70
C ASN A 95 9.14 18.32 19.99
N LYS A 96 8.17 17.97 19.14
CA LYS A 96 7.40 16.72 19.24
C LYS A 96 7.98 15.60 18.38
N ILE A 97 9.05 15.84 17.65
CA ILE A 97 9.71 14.81 16.84
C ILE A 97 10.30 13.76 17.76
N LYS A 98 9.94 12.51 17.51
CA LYS A 98 10.58 11.33 18.13
C LYS A 98 11.44 10.63 17.09
N VAL A 99 12.71 10.42 17.43
CA VAL A 99 13.65 9.73 16.55
C VAL A 99 13.89 8.32 17.08
N TYR A 100 13.79 7.35 16.20
CA TYR A 100 14.03 5.94 16.47
C TYR A 100 15.13 5.43 15.55
N GLY A 101 16.00 4.63 16.08
CA GLY A 101 17.17 4.08 15.43
C GLY A 101 18.41 4.36 16.26
N ASN A 102 19.51 3.71 15.92
CA ASN A 102 20.79 3.89 16.56
C ASN A 102 21.87 4.16 15.51
N ILE A 103 22.79 5.05 15.83
CA ILE A 103 23.97 5.38 15.03
C ILE A 103 25.17 4.89 15.81
N ASP A 104 25.99 4.07 15.18
CA ASP A 104 27.29 3.70 15.72
C ASP A 104 28.35 4.65 15.12
N PHE A 105 28.81 5.59 15.93
CA PHE A 105 29.80 6.59 15.51
C PHE A 105 31.21 6.02 15.37
N GLU A 106 31.45 4.83 15.93
CA GLU A 106 32.75 4.13 15.86
C GLU A 106 32.81 3.21 14.63
N LYS A 107 31.76 3.19 13.82
CA LYS A 107 31.71 2.35 12.64
C LYS A 107 31.20 3.13 11.42
N LYS A 108 32.03 3.20 10.38
CA LYS A 108 31.66 3.79 9.10
C LYS A 108 30.51 2.99 8.46
N GLY A 109 29.50 3.68 7.98
CA GLY A 109 28.35 3.01 7.39
C GLY A 109 27.14 3.92 7.21
N ILE A 110 26.05 3.33 6.73
CA ILE A 110 24.77 4.01 6.52
C ILE A 110 23.79 3.54 7.59
N TYR A 111 23.29 4.48 8.37
CA TYR A 111 22.33 4.26 9.45
C TYR A 111 20.99 4.87 9.10
N LYS A 112 19.92 4.12 9.24
CA LYS A 112 18.57 4.60 8.94
C LYS A 112 17.84 4.98 10.22
N LEU A 113 17.46 6.25 10.33
CA LEU A 113 16.65 6.77 11.41
C LEU A 113 15.20 6.93 10.97
N LYS A 114 14.29 6.62 11.88
CA LYS A 114 12.85 6.84 11.69
C LYS A 114 12.42 8.01 12.56
N CYS A 115 12.02 9.11 11.93
CA CYS A 115 11.49 10.30 12.59
C CYS A 115 9.97 10.28 12.55
N VAL A 116 9.34 10.45 13.69
CA VAL A 116 7.88 10.43 13.84
C VAL A 116 7.44 11.67 14.58
N VAL A 117 6.46 12.38 14.05
CA VAL A 117 5.80 13.51 14.71
C VAL A 117 4.30 13.28 14.76
N LYS A 118 3.69 13.64 15.88
CA LYS A 118 2.23 13.61 16.07
C LYS A 118 1.73 15.03 16.29
N SER A 119 0.78 15.44 15.49
CA SER A 119 0.09 16.74 15.62
C SER A 119 -0.98 16.71 16.70
N ASP A 120 -1.45 17.89 17.12
CA ASP A 120 -2.48 18.03 18.17
C ASP A 120 -3.85 17.45 17.76
N ASN A 121 -4.12 17.34 16.46
CA ASN A 121 -5.31 16.66 15.93
C ASN A 121 -5.19 15.12 15.93
N GLY A 122 -4.09 14.56 16.48
CA GLY A 122 -3.86 13.12 16.59
C GLY A 122 -3.23 12.46 15.36
N LEU A 123 -3.09 13.19 14.23
CA LEU A 123 -2.48 12.66 13.01
C LEU A 123 -0.96 12.58 13.13
N THR A 124 -0.37 11.59 12.49
CA THR A 124 1.05 11.27 12.60
C THR A 124 1.71 11.29 11.23
N CYS A 125 2.89 11.91 11.14
CA CYS A 125 3.78 11.83 9.99
C CYS A 125 5.04 11.05 10.35
N THR A 126 5.54 10.27 9.40
CA THR A 126 6.80 9.52 9.54
C THR A 126 7.70 9.84 8.37
N LYS A 127 8.96 10.17 8.66
CA LYS A 127 10.02 10.37 7.68
C LYS A 127 11.24 9.52 8.05
N TYR A 128 11.86 8.93 7.03
CA TYR A 128 13.12 8.20 7.21
C TYR A 128 14.28 9.08 6.74
N ILE A 129 15.38 9.04 7.48
CA ILE A 129 16.61 9.77 7.21
C ILE A 129 17.74 8.77 7.18
N ASN A 130 18.62 8.90 6.20
CA ASN A 130 19.86 8.13 6.14
C ASN A 130 21.00 8.99 6.72
N VAL A 131 21.70 8.45 7.68
CA VAL A 131 22.89 9.07 8.26
C VAL A 131 24.10 8.27 7.81
N ILE A 132 25.03 8.93 7.16
CA ILE A 132 26.27 8.34 6.63
C ILE A 132 27.40 8.77 7.56
N VAL A 133 28.07 7.79 8.19
CA VAL A 133 29.28 7.99 8.99
C VAL A 133 30.48 7.67 8.11
N GLU A 134 31.33 8.65 7.82
CA GLU A 134 32.51 8.54 6.93
C GLU A 134 33.81 9.10 7.54
#